data_0b58e52edd87b06a14552da8741c36d7
#
_entry.id   0b58e52edd87b06a14552da8741c36d7
#
_cell.length_a   1.000
_cell.length_b   1.000
_cell.length_c   1.000
_cell.angle_alpha   90.00
_cell.angle_beta   90.00
_cell.angle_gamma   90.00
#
_symmetry.space_group_name_H-M   'P 1'
#
loop_
_entity.id
_entity.type
_entity.pdbx_description
1 polymer ?
#
loop_
_entity_poly.entity_id
_entity_poly.type
_entity_poly.pdbx_seq_one_letter_code
_entity_poly.pdbx_strand_id
1 'polypeptide(L)'
;LNRNQVVIDGVIAEKETLRYSPAGTPILKFQLEHQSSQSEAGGEFKVQLQLEVWMTGEAALRVNQLAMGSPIVVKGFLSQHHQGSTLTVLRAEQYKLMIGD
;
A
#
# COMPACT_ATOMS: atom_id res chain seq x y z
N LEU A 1 -12.65 9.92 19.05
CA LEU A 1 -12.83 9.13 17.84
C LEU A 1 -11.50 8.93 17.16
N ASN A 2 -11.22 7.69 16.79
CA ASN A 2 -9.96 7.34 16.14
C ASN A 2 -10.26 6.68 14.81
N ARG A 3 -10.43 7.51 13.79
CA ARG A 3 -10.66 7.00 12.44
C ARG A 3 -9.39 7.18 11.62
N ASN A 4 -8.88 6.07 11.14
CA ASN A 4 -7.70 6.08 10.29
C ASN A 4 -7.75 4.81 9.46
N GLN A 5 -8.48 4.86 8.36
CA GLN A 5 -8.67 3.72 7.49
C GLN A 5 -8.60 4.19 6.05
N VAL A 6 -7.81 3.49 5.26
CA VAL A 6 -7.61 3.79 3.84
C VAL A 6 -7.77 2.52 3.05
N VAL A 7 -8.54 2.60 1.98
CA VAL A 7 -8.64 1.54 0.98
C VAL A 7 -8.24 2.19 -0.34
N ILE A 8 -7.23 1.65 -0.99
CA ILE A 8 -6.73 2.22 -2.23
C ILE A 8 -6.22 1.11 -3.13
N ASP A 9 -6.41 1.26 -4.42
CA ASP A 9 -5.87 0.32 -5.39
C ASP A 9 -4.72 0.93 -6.17
N GLY A 10 -4.02 0.08 -6.88
CA GLY A 10 -2.94 0.49 -7.75
C GLY A 10 -2.16 -0.71 -8.24
N VAL A 11 -0.97 -0.45 -8.74
CA VAL A 11 -0.06 -1.50 -9.17
C VAL A 11 1.21 -1.44 -8.33
N ILE A 12 1.82 -2.60 -8.14
CA ILE A 12 3.11 -2.69 -7.43
C ILE A 12 4.19 -2.17 -8.37
N ALA A 13 4.77 -1.01 -8.03
CA ALA A 13 5.76 -0.36 -8.88
C ALA A 13 7.18 -0.75 -8.51
N GLU A 14 7.48 -0.84 -7.21
CA GLU A 14 8.79 -1.23 -6.70
C GLU A 14 8.61 -2.01 -5.41
N LYS A 15 9.44 -3.02 -5.20
CA LYS A 15 9.47 -3.78 -3.95
C LYS A 15 10.87 -3.76 -3.37
N GLU A 16 10.97 -3.52 -2.07
CA GLU A 16 12.22 -3.76 -1.36
C GLU A 16 12.38 -5.25 -1.10
N THR A 17 13.60 -5.66 -0.82
CA THR A 17 13.87 -7.03 -0.42
C THR A 17 13.10 -7.36 0.85
N LEU A 18 12.43 -8.50 0.86
CA LEU A 18 11.72 -8.99 2.04
C LEU A 18 12.67 -9.10 3.22
N ARG A 19 12.26 -8.59 4.35
CA ARG A 19 13.04 -8.63 5.59
C ARG A 19 12.27 -9.34 6.67
N TYR A 20 12.98 -9.71 7.73
CA TYR A 20 12.36 -10.32 8.91
C TYR A 20 12.74 -9.50 10.14
N SER A 21 11.77 -9.26 11.02
CA SER A 21 12.04 -8.62 12.30
C SER A 21 12.86 -9.57 13.19
N PRO A 22 13.45 -9.08 14.29
CA PRO A 22 14.15 -9.97 15.22
C PRO A 22 13.28 -11.13 15.72
N ALA A 23 11.97 -10.93 15.81
CA ALA A 23 11.03 -11.97 16.21
C ALA A 23 10.63 -12.91 15.07
N GLY A 24 11.17 -12.71 13.86
CA GLY A 24 10.87 -13.57 12.73
C GLY A 24 9.66 -13.17 11.90
N THR A 25 9.11 -12.00 12.12
CA THR A 25 7.96 -11.52 11.35
C THR A 25 8.41 -11.00 9.98
N PRO A 26 7.86 -11.52 8.88
CA PRO A 26 8.19 -10.99 7.55
C PRO A 26 7.69 -9.56 7.40
N ILE A 27 8.51 -8.74 6.77
CA ILE A 27 8.19 -7.33 6.51
C ILE A 27 8.48 -7.04 5.04
N LEU A 28 7.47 -6.57 4.33
CA LEU A 28 7.59 -6.16 2.93
C LEU A 28 7.22 -4.71 2.79
N LYS A 29 8.09 -3.94 2.14
CA LYS A 29 7.81 -2.54 1.80
C LYS A 29 7.82 -2.42 0.30
N PHE A 30 6.82 -1.74 -0.25
CA PHE A 30 6.74 -1.54 -1.68
C PHE A 30 6.05 -0.21 -2.00
N GLN A 31 6.22 0.25 -3.23
CA GLN A 31 5.57 1.44 -3.74
C GLN A 31 4.33 1.02 -4.51
N LEU A 32 3.21 1.60 -4.15
CA LEU A 32 1.94 1.42 -4.86
C LEU A 32 1.74 2.64 -5.76
N GLU A 33 1.56 2.40 -7.04
CA GLU A 33 1.28 3.46 -8.00
C GLU A 33 -0.21 3.49 -8.28
N HIS A 34 -0.84 4.62 -7.97
CA HIS A 34 -2.29 4.77 -8.03
C HIS A 34 -2.69 5.83 -9.02
N GLN A 35 -3.71 5.55 -9.79
CA GLN A 35 -4.36 6.52 -10.67
C GLN A 35 -5.86 6.39 -10.51
N SER A 36 -6.54 7.51 -10.43
CA SER A 36 -8.00 7.51 -10.39
C SER A 36 -8.54 8.83 -10.91
N SER A 37 -9.83 8.83 -11.20
CA SER A 37 -10.55 10.03 -11.55
C SER A 37 -11.57 10.28 -10.46
N GLN A 38 -11.51 11.45 -9.87
CA GLN A 38 -12.36 11.84 -8.74
C GLN A 38 -13.21 13.04 -9.15
N SER A 39 -14.34 13.19 -8.47
CA SER A 39 -15.21 14.33 -8.67
C SER A 39 -14.95 15.37 -7.60
N GLU A 40 -14.70 16.60 -8.00
CA GLU A 40 -14.45 17.68 -7.08
C GLU A 40 -15.05 18.97 -7.62
N ALA A 41 -15.90 19.63 -6.82
CA ALA A 41 -16.52 20.90 -7.17
C ALA A 41 -17.21 20.91 -8.54
N GLY A 42 -17.86 19.81 -8.89
CA GLY A 42 -18.58 19.66 -10.16
C GLY A 42 -17.71 19.33 -11.35
N GLY A 43 -16.42 19.14 -11.17
CA GLY A 43 -15.51 18.79 -12.22
C GLY A 43 -14.80 17.47 -11.95
N GLU A 44 -14.04 17.03 -12.94
CA GLU A 44 -13.23 15.82 -12.83
C GLU A 44 -11.81 16.19 -12.43
N PHE A 45 -11.30 15.49 -11.44
CA PHE A 45 -9.93 15.67 -10.97
C PHE A 45 -9.18 14.36 -11.15
N LYS A 46 -8.09 14.38 -11.90
CA LYS A 46 -7.27 13.19 -12.11
C LYS A 46 -6.21 13.10 -11.04
N VAL A 47 -6.20 11.96 -10.36
CA VAL A 47 -5.25 11.67 -9.28
C VAL A 47 -4.17 10.73 -9.80
N GLN A 48 -2.92 11.05 -9.49
CA GLN A 48 -1.79 10.18 -9.80
C GLN A 48 -0.80 10.33 -8.66
N LEU A 49 -0.52 9.23 -7.95
CA LEU A 49 0.38 9.29 -6.82
C LEU A 49 1.09 7.97 -6.60
N GLN A 50 2.18 8.04 -5.86
CA GLN A 50 2.87 6.86 -5.34
C GLN A 50 2.72 6.87 -3.82
N LEU A 51 2.46 5.70 -3.27
CA LEU A 51 2.27 5.55 -1.84
C LEU A 51 3.12 4.40 -1.36
N GLU A 52 3.93 4.65 -0.34
CA GLU A 52 4.70 3.57 0.27
C GLU A 52 3.78 2.73 1.14
N VAL A 53 3.81 1.41 0.93
CA VAL A 53 2.97 0.45 1.64
C VAL A 53 3.86 -0.52 2.38
N TRP A 54 3.53 -0.73 3.66
CA TRP A 54 4.23 -1.70 4.50
C TRP A 54 3.26 -2.81 4.85
N MET A 55 3.70 -4.05 4.64
CA MET A 55 2.93 -5.23 5.02
C MET A 55 3.77 -6.12 5.90
N THR A 56 3.13 -6.79 6.85
CA THR A 56 3.81 -7.73 7.74
C THR A 56 3.07 -9.06 7.76
N GLY A 57 3.78 -10.08 8.21
CA GLY A 57 3.20 -11.39 8.41
C GLY A 57 2.99 -12.15 7.11
N GLU A 58 2.00 -13.02 7.12
CA GLU A 58 1.75 -13.90 5.98
C GLU A 58 1.39 -13.14 4.71
N ALA A 59 0.66 -12.03 4.85
CA ALA A 59 0.32 -11.20 3.72
C ALA A 59 1.58 -10.68 3.02
N ALA A 60 2.61 -10.32 3.78
CA ALA A 60 3.89 -9.87 3.21
C ALA A 60 4.52 -10.95 2.36
N LEU A 61 4.50 -12.21 2.83
CA LEU A 61 5.06 -13.34 2.08
C LEU A 61 4.33 -13.53 0.76
N ARG A 62 3.01 -13.43 0.78
CA ARG A 62 2.20 -13.65 -0.42
C ARG A 62 2.39 -12.53 -1.43
N VAL A 63 2.34 -11.28 -0.97
CA VAL A 63 2.50 -10.13 -1.87
C VAL A 63 3.92 -10.09 -2.43
N ASN A 64 4.90 -10.55 -1.67
CA ASN A 64 6.28 -10.60 -2.15
C ASN A 64 6.43 -11.49 -3.39
N GLN A 65 5.53 -12.43 -3.60
CA GLN A 65 5.57 -13.32 -4.76
C GLN A 65 4.93 -12.73 -6.01
N LEU A 66 4.23 -11.60 -5.86
CA LEU A 66 3.57 -10.97 -7.00
C LEU A 66 4.58 -10.25 -7.87
N ALA A 67 4.36 -10.29 -9.18
CA ALA A 67 5.22 -9.59 -10.12
C ALA A 67 5.01 -8.09 -10.04
N MET A 68 6.03 -7.33 -10.42
CA MET A 68 5.92 -5.89 -10.60
C MET A 68 4.81 -5.61 -11.62
N GLY A 69 4.04 -4.55 -11.37
CA GLY A 69 2.92 -4.22 -12.23
C GLY A 69 1.63 -4.94 -11.87
N SER A 70 1.66 -5.83 -10.86
CA SER A 70 0.45 -6.54 -10.45
C SER A 70 -0.57 -5.57 -9.84
N PRO A 71 -1.83 -5.62 -10.30
CA PRO A 71 -2.87 -4.78 -9.71
C PRO A 71 -3.34 -5.36 -8.38
N ILE A 72 -3.50 -4.48 -7.38
CA ILE A 72 -3.81 -4.89 -6.03
C ILE A 72 -4.64 -3.80 -5.33
N VAL A 73 -5.56 -4.23 -4.48
CA VAL A 73 -6.24 -3.34 -3.54
C VAL A 73 -5.64 -3.59 -2.16
N VAL A 74 -5.30 -2.52 -1.45
CA VAL A 74 -4.79 -2.63 -0.08
C VAL A 74 -5.68 -1.85 0.86
N LYS A 75 -5.79 -2.34 2.07
CA LYS A 75 -6.57 -1.73 3.12
C LYS A 75 -5.74 -1.69 4.39
N GLY A 76 -5.71 -0.54 5.02
CA GLY A 76 -4.96 -0.38 6.25
C GLY A 76 -5.11 1.01 6.83
N PHE A 77 -4.08 1.48 7.49
CA PHE A 77 -4.10 2.78 8.12
C PHE A 77 -2.82 3.55 7.79
N LEU A 78 -2.92 4.87 7.87
CA LEU A 78 -1.77 5.74 7.63
C LEU A 78 -0.98 5.90 8.93
N SER A 79 0.33 5.94 8.81
CA SER A 79 1.20 6.24 9.94
C SER A 79 2.39 7.05 9.46
N GLN A 80 3.12 7.61 10.41
CA GLN A 80 4.42 8.17 10.08
C GLN A 80 5.41 7.04 9.79
N HIS A 81 6.42 7.36 9.02
CA HIS A 81 7.46 6.40 8.65
C HIS A 81 8.17 5.86 9.90
N HIS A 82 8.50 6.76 10.82
CA HIS A 82 9.00 6.45 12.15
C HIS A 82 8.66 7.62 13.05
N GLN A 83 8.87 7.43 14.35
CA GLN A 83 8.57 8.49 15.31
C GLN A 83 9.35 9.75 14.95
N GLY A 84 8.66 10.88 14.90
CA GLY A 84 9.26 12.15 14.51
C GLY A 84 9.34 12.42 13.02
N SER A 85 9.04 11.45 12.18
CA SER A 85 9.04 11.63 10.73
C SER A 85 7.77 12.34 10.25
N THR A 86 7.90 13.16 9.22
CA THR A 86 6.76 13.76 8.53
C THR A 86 6.33 12.95 7.31
N LEU A 87 7.08 11.91 6.95
CA LEU A 87 6.73 11.05 5.84
C LEU A 87 5.62 10.10 6.26
N THR A 88 4.70 9.86 5.34
CA THR A 88 3.51 9.03 5.59
C THR A 88 3.60 7.73 4.83
N VAL A 89 3.24 6.64 5.49
CA VAL A 89 3.14 5.33 4.85
C VAL A 89 1.77 4.74 5.14
N LEU A 90 1.36 3.81 4.29
CA LEU A 90 0.17 3.01 4.52
C LEU A 90 0.61 1.67 5.10
N ARG A 91 0.17 1.37 6.31
CA ARG A 91 0.39 0.06 6.91
C ARG A 91 -0.80 -0.80 6.55
N ALA A 92 -0.60 -1.71 5.60
CA ALA A 92 -1.69 -2.50 5.03
C ALA A 92 -1.90 -3.76 5.85
N GLU A 93 -3.13 -3.96 6.27
CA GLU A 93 -3.54 -5.14 7.03
C GLU A 93 -4.13 -6.21 6.13
N GLN A 94 -4.71 -5.79 5.01
CA GLN A 94 -5.39 -6.68 4.08
C GLN A 94 -5.07 -6.28 2.66
N TYR A 95 -5.15 -7.26 1.78
CA TYR A 95 -5.00 -7.01 0.36
C TYR A 95 -5.93 -7.91 -0.43
N LYS A 96 -6.21 -7.51 -1.65
CA LYS A 96 -6.98 -8.31 -2.58
C LYS A 96 -6.39 -8.12 -3.96
N LEU A 97 -6.19 -9.22 -4.67
CA LEU A 97 -5.75 -9.15 -6.06
C LEU A 97 -6.89 -8.65 -6.92
N MET A 98 -6.58 -7.69 -7.79
CA MET A 98 -7.52 -7.25 -8.79
C MET A 98 -7.30 -8.13 -10.00
N ILE A 99 -8.14 -9.16 -10.13
CA ILE A 99 -8.10 -9.98 -11.32
C ILE A 99 -8.88 -9.23 -12.37
N GLY A 100 -8.18 -8.64 -13.30
CA GLY A 100 -8.81 -7.92 -14.38
C GLY A 100 -9.63 -8.87 -15.23
N ASP A 101 -10.67 -8.36 -15.77
CA ASP A 101 -11.53 -9.08 -16.68
C ASP A 101 -11.48 -8.44 -18.05
#